data_59476eccfb647eadd610d9f834aff95b
#
_entry.id   59476eccfb647eadd610d9f834aff95b
#
_cell.length_a   1.000
_cell.length_b   1.000
_cell.length_c   1.000
_cell.angle_alpha   90.00
_cell.angle_beta   90.00
_cell.angle_gamma   90.00
#
_symmetry.space_group_name_H-M   'P 1'
#
loop_
_entity.id
_entity.type
_entity.pdbx_description
1 polymer ?
#
loop_
_entity_poly.entity_id
_entity_poly.type
_entity_poly.pdbx_seq_one_letter_code
_entity_poly.pdbx_strand_id
1 'polypeptide(L)'
;MVRTFTLISTAILSLSFSGAFGSEMYMAHKISTDSYKRDKKDGETEVRTSMQWFAGDKLRSDDGNESVLMRLDKDTIYTLNHEKKTYSAFQASTLGVPANAEGDDEQVPEMVSSMMGNMFKMEVAIEPTSETKKIGQWNCTRYNQTVKMMGVTTTTELWATEDVVIDKKLLDKFLASQFMTKSGMQDFAGKMQKEAEKIKGCVVYSKSITTMGKKRTETIDEVTEIKEKAAPQDTWVVPPKYKMKNPD
;
A
#
# COMPACT_ATOMS: atom_id res chain seq x y z
N MET A 1 -12.95 5.09 -20.79
CA MET A 1 -12.21 3.91 -20.31
C MET A 1 -11.89 4.15 -18.84
N VAL A 2 -12.74 3.63 -17.95
CA VAL A 2 -12.61 3.88 -16.50
C VAL A 2 -11.61 2.85 -15.98
N ARG A 3 -10.35 3.29 -15.76
CA ARG A 3 -9.37 2.47 -15.02
C ARG A 3 -9.87 2.31 -13.59
N THR A 4 -10.20 1.10 -13.26
CA THR A 4 -10.75 0.68 -11.99
C THR A 4 -9.78 1.01 -10.87
N PHE A 5 -10.27 1.61 -9.79
CA PHE A 5 -9.57 1.86 -8.54
C PHE A 5 -9.25 0.52 -7.83
N THR A 6 -8.26 -0.20 -8.30
CA THR A 6 -7.84 -1.48 -7.71
C THR A 6 -6.66 -1.31 -6.73
N LEU A 7 -6.22 -0.08 -6.49
CA LEU A 7 -4.95 0.22 -5.79
C LEU A 7 -5.02 0.35 -4.26
N ILE A 8 -6.19 0.15 -3.63
CA ILE A 8 -6.32 0.41 -2.18
C ILE A 8 -6.17 -0.86 -1.34
N SER A 9 -6.13 -2.03 -1.97
CA SER A 9 -6.29 -3.30 -1.24
C SER A 9 -4.98 -3.97 -0.78
N THR A 10 -3.80 -3.51 -1.16
CA THR A 10 -2.63 -4.40 -1.11
C THR A 10 -1.50 -3.96 -0.19
N ALA A 11 -1.63 -2.92 0.61
CA ALA A 11 -0.48 -2.43 1.35
C ALA A 11 -0.78 -2.08 2.80
N ILE A 12 -1.21 -3.06 3.60
CA ILE A 12 -1.12 -2.92 5.03
C ILE A 12 -0.27 -4.06 5.57
N LEU A 13 1.03 -3.82 5.52
CA LEU A 13 2.00 -4.56 6.29
C LEU A 13 2.31 -3.75 7.54
N SER A 14 1.93 -4.23 8.68
CA SER A 14 2.29 -3.59 9.94
C SER A 14 3.21 -4.49 10.74
N LEU A 15 4.11 -3.89 11.45
CA LEU A 15 5.16 -4.57 12.18
C LEU A 15 5.44 -4.02 13.54
N SER A 16 5.70 -4.94 14.40
CA SER A 16 6.50 -4.71 15.59
C SER A 16 7.52 -5.85 15.69
N PHE A 17 8.78 -5.60 15.38
CA PHE A 17 9.90 -6.13 16.17
C PHE A 17 11.25 -5.60 15.67
N SER A 18 12.16 -5.32 16.60
CA SER A 18 13.55 -4.93 16.38
C SER A 18 14.39 -6.19 16.17
N GLY A 19 14.66 -6.51 14.93
CA GLY A 19 15.69 -7.47 14.54
C GLY A 19 16.50 -6.89 13.39
N ALA A 20 17.81 -6.72 13.59
CA ALA A 20 18.68 -6.27 12.52
C ALA A 20 18.75 -7.36 11.44
N PHE A 21 18.05 -7.15 10.31
CA PHE A 21 18.24 -7.98 9.14
C PHE A 21 19.58 -7.63 8.49
N GLY A 22 20.55 -8.52 8.64
CA GLY A 22 21.78 -8.50 7.84
C GLY A 22 21.60 -9.14 6.45
N SER A 23 20.43 -9.74 6.16
CA SER A 23 20.15 -10.47 4.93
C SER A 23 19.05 -9.79 4.13
N GLU A 24 19.13 -9.92 2.81
CA GLU A 24 18.07 -9.48 1.91
C GLU A 24 16.90 -10.46 1.96
N MET A 25 15.67 -9.97 1.97
CA MET A 25 14.46 -10.77 2.03
C MET A 25 13.64 -10.57 0.76
N TYR A 26 13.11 -11.67 0.27
CA TYR A 26 12.18 -11.75 -0.86
C TYR A 26 10.81 -12.19 -0.37
N MET A 27 9.76 -11.55 -0.89
CA MET A 27 8.36 -11.89 -0.66
C MET A 27 7.61 -11.92 -1.99
N ALA A 28 6.85 -12.98 -2.22
CA ALA A 28 5.98 -13.12 -3.37
C ALA A 28 4.52 -13.17 -2.95
N HIS A 29 3.67 -12.51 -3.72
CA HIS A 29 2.23 -12.45 -3.52
C HIS A 29 1.50 -12.98 -4.73
N LYS A 30 0.37 -13.65 -4.48
CA LYS A 30 -0.66 -13.95 -5.47
C LYS A 30 -1.88 -13.11 -5.16
N ILE A 31 -2.30 -12.30 -6.12
CA ILE A 31 -3.43 -11.41 -5.98
C ILE A 31 -4.52 -11.85 -6.96
N SER A 32 -5.71 -12.11 -6.43
CA SER A 32 -6.87 -12.52 -7.22
C SER A 32 -7.99 -11.49 -7.02
N THR A 33 -8.58 -11.01 -8.12
CA THR A 33 -9.61 -9.98 -8.09
C THR A 33 -10.84 -10.42 -8.86
N ASP A 34 -12.00 -10.38 -8.20
CA ASP A 34 -13.31 -10.57 -8.76
C ASP A 34 -14.09 -9.25 -8.78
N SER A 35 -14.70 -8.94 -9.91
CA SER A 35 -15.57 -7.78 -10.08
C SER A 35 -17.03 -8.20 -10.16
N TYR A 36 -17.92 -7.40 -9.57
CA TYR A 36 -19.36 -7.64 -9.55
C TYR A 36 -20.12 -6.37 -9.90
N LYS A 37 -21.22 -6.52 -10.64
CA LYS A 37 -22.17 -5.45 -10.95
C LYS A 37 -23.57 -5.92 -10.62
N ARG A 38 -24.25 -5.22 -9.68
CA ARG A 38 -25.58 -5.64 -9.18
C ARG A 38 -25.57 -7.11 -8.72
N ASP A 39 -24.57 -7.50 -7.92
CA ASP A 39 -24.34 -8.84 -7.36
C ASP A 39 -24.11 -9.98 -8.36
N LYS A 40 -23.99 -9.66 -9.65
CA LYS A 40 -23.57 -10.63 -10.66
C LYS A 40 -22.08 -10.44 -10.96
N LYS A 41 -21.34 -11.54 -11.03
CA LYS A 41 -19.92 -11.53 -11.41
C LYS A 41 -19.77 -10.91 -12.81
N ASP A 42 -18.88 -9.92 -12.94
CA ASP A 42 -18.63 -9.14 -14.16
C ASP A 42 -17.23 -9.48 -14.68
N GLY A 43 -17.18 -10.43 -15.60
CA GLY A 43 -15.93 -10.93 -16.18
C GLY A 43 -15.31 -12.12 -15.46
N GLU A 44 -14.10 -12.45 -15.86
CA GLU A 44 -13.29 -13.52 -15.28
C GLU A 44 -12.52 -13.01 -14.06
N THR A 45 -12.05 -13.93 -13.21
CA THR A 45 -11.14 -13.61 -12.11
C THR A 45 -9.81 -13.13 -12.68
N GLU A 46 -9.41 -11.92 -12.34
CA GLU A 46 -8.08 -11.42 -12.65
C GLU A 46 -7.08 -11.97 -11.62
N VAL A 47 -6.04 -12.65 -12.08
CA VAL A 47 -4.97 -13.16 -11.22
C VAL A 47 -3.64 -12.55 -11.64
N ARG A 48 -2.92 -11.97 -10.67
CA ARG A 48 -1.58 -11.44 -10.87
C ARG A 48 -0.66 -11.82 -9.73
N THR A 49 0.63 -11.67 -9.95
CA THR A 49 1.67 -11.84 -8.94
C THR A 49 2.34 -10.49 -8.67
N SER A 50 2.70 -10.26 -7.43
CA SER A 50 3.52 -9.14 -7.01
C SER A 50 4.74 -9.66 -6.25
N MET A 51 5.85 -8.97 -6.36
CA MET A 51 7.11 -9.34 -5.72
C MET A 51 7.67 -8.17 -4.93
N GLN A 52 8.20 -8.47 -3.76
CA GLN A 52 8.83 -7.46 -2.90
C GLN A 52 10.23 -7.93 -2.48
N TRP A 53 11.14 -6.98 -2.45
CA TRP A 53 12.51 -7.14 -1.98
C TRP A 53 12.78 -6.14 -0.87
N PHE A 54 13.42 -6.60 0.19
CA PHE A 54 13.78 -5.79 1.35
C PHE A 54 15.28 -5.96 1.63
N ALA A 55 15.99 -4.86 1.87
CA ALA A 55 17.42 -4.87 2.20
C ALA A 55 17.80 -3.61 2.98
N GLY A 56 17.85 -3.69 4.30
CA GLY A 56 18.12 -2.53 5.15
C GLY A 56 17.18 -1.37 4.85
N ASP A 57 17.72 -0.22 4.42
CA ASP A 57 16.94 0.99 4.07
C ASP A 57 16.38 0.98 2.64
N LYS A 58 16.21 -0.20 2.03
CA LYS A 58 15.73 -0.35 0.65
C LYS A 58 14.54 -1.28 0.59
N LEU A 59 13.56 -0.90 -0.23
CA LEU A 59 12.43 -1.75 -0.59
C LEU A 59 12.17 -1.59 -2.08
N ARG A 60 11.91 -2.70 -2.76
CA ARG A 60 11.34 -2.69 -4.10
C ARG A 60 10.07 -3.52 -4.11
N SER A 61 9.00 -2.98 -4.67
CA SER A 61 7.74 -3.68 -4.92
C SER A 61 7.45 -3.63 -6.41
N ASP A 62 7.35 -4.78 -7.04
CA ASP A 62 7.01 -4.95 -8.45
C ASP A 62 5.59 -5.53 -8.54
N ASP A 63 4.66 -4.81 -9.20
CA ASP A 63 3.28 -5.21 -9.41
C ASP A 63 2.89 -4.99 -10.88
N GLY A 64 2.99 -6.03 -11.69
CA GLY A 64 2.71 -5.98 -13.11
C GLY A 64 3.63 -5.00 -13.86
N ASN A 65 3.03 -3.94 -14.42
CA ASN A 65 3.75 -2.93 -15.18
C ASN A 65 4.25 -1.74 -14.35
N GLU A 66 4.10 -1.80 -13.04
CA GLU A 66 4.50 -0.71 -12.14
C GLU A 66 5.43 -1.22 -11.04
N SER A 67 6.37 -0.39 -10.63
CA SER A 67 7.22 -0.68 -9.48
C SER A 67 7.38 0.54 -8.60
N VAL A 68 7.52 0.31 -7.31
CA VAL A 68 8.00 1.29 -6.34
C VAL A 68 9.38 0.86 -5.88
N LEU A 69 10.36 1.73 -6.02
CA LEU A 69 11.72 1.52 -5.51
C LEU A 69 12.02 2.59 -4.46
N MET A 70 12.15 2.18 -3.22
CA MET A 70 12.53 3.04 -2.10
C MET A 70 14.02 2.89 -1.81
N ARG A 71 14.69 4.02 -1.72
CA ARG A 71 16.09 4.17 -1.38
C ARG A 71 16.19 5.18 -0.23
N LEU A 72 15.82 4.75 0.99
CA LEU A 72 15.88 5.62 2.16
C LEU A 72 17.32 6.03 2.50
N ASP A 73 18.29 5.23 2.10
CA ASP A 73 19.73 5.57 2.12
C ASP A 73 20.09 6.75 1.22
N LYS A 74 19.21 7.10 0.26
CA LYS A 74 19.34 8.25 -0.65
C LYS A 74 18.20 9.26 -0.51
N ASP A 75 17.37 9.11 0.52
CA ASP A 75 16.16 9.92 0.71
C ASP A 75 15.29 10.00 -0.54
N THR A 76 15.18 8.91 -1.31
CA THR A 76 14.48 8.94 -2.60
C THR A 76 13.55 7.74 -2.76
N ILE A 77 12.36 8.02 -3.29
CA ILE A 77 11.38 7.02 -3.74
C ILE A 77 11.13 7.22 -5.21
N TYR A 78 11.22 6.13 -5.96
CA TYR A 78 10.95 6.11 -7.39
C TYR A 78 9.66 5.32 -7.64
N THR A 79 8.80 5.85 -8.52
CA THR A 79 7.69 5.10 -9.12
C THR A 79 8.03 4.85 -10.59
N LEU A 80 8.02 3.59 -11.00
CA LEU A 80 8.41 3.18 -12.35
C LEU A 80 7.19 2.68 -13.12
N ASN A 81 7.08 3.06 -14.39
CA ASN A 81 6.14 2.47 -15.33
C ASN A 81 6.91 1.72 -16.42
N HIS A 82 6.81 0.40 -16.41
CA HIS A 82 7.60 -0.48 -17.27
C HIS A 82 7.11 -0.46 -18.73
N GLU A 83 5.81 -0.28 -18.94
CA GLU A 83 5.23 -0.18 -20.27
C GLU A 83 5.73 1.09 -21.01
N LYS A 84 5.69 2.23 -20.31
CA LYS A 84 6.10 3.53 -20.85
C LYS A 84 7.61 3.76 -20.75
N LYS A 85 8.33 2.93 -19.99
CA LYS A 85 9.74 3.10 -19.63
C LYS A 85 10.01 4.49 -19.06
N THR A 86 9.19 4.90 -18.09
CA THR A 86 9.29 6.18 -17.40
C THR A 86 9.33 5.97 -15.90
N TYR A 87 9.87 6.96 -15.19
CA TYR A 87 9.83 6.99 -13.73
C TYR A 87 9.60 8.41 -13.21
N SER A 88 9.06 8.52 -12.01
CA SER A 88 9.04 9.73 -11.20
C SER A 88 9.87 9.50 -9.95
N ALA A 89 10.44 10.57 -9.39
CA ALA A 89 11.22 10.52 -8.16
C ALA A 89 10.77 11.63 -7.21
N PHE A 90 10.69 11.32 -5.93
CA PHE A 90 10.39 12.28 -4.88
C PHE A 90 11.15 11.94 -3.59
N GLN A 91 11.31 12.94 -2.71
CA GLN A 91 12.06 12.78 -1.47
C GLN A 91 11.24 12.00 -0.43
N ALA A 92 11.84 10.97 0.16
CA ALA A 92 11.20 10.18 1.21
C ALA A 92 10.97 10.97 2.50
N SER A 93 11.78 11.97 2.78
CA SER A 93 11.65 12.87 3.94
C SER A 93 10.40 13.75 3.85
N THR A 94 9.88 14.04 2.65
CA THR A 94 8.65 14.82 2.48
C THR A 94 7.38 14.01 2.78
N LEU A 95 7.49 12.70 2.93
CA LEU A 95 6.36 11.85 3.30
C LEU A 95 5.87 12.14 4.72
N GLY A 96 4.59 12.47 4.85
CA GLY A 96 3.95 12.74 6.12
C GLY A 96 4.13 14.17 6.63
N VAL A 97 4.74 15.07 5.85
CA VAL A 97 4.75 16.51 6.13
C VAL A 97 3.46 17.11 5.56
N PRO A 98 2.62 17.79 6.36
CA PRO A 98 1.44 18.48 5.84
C PRO A 98 1.82 19.50 4.78
N ALA A 99 1.05 19.58 3.69
CA ALA A 99 1.31 20.50 2.58
C ALA A 99 1.27 21.99 2.96
N ASN A 100 0.79 22.31 4.16
CA ASN A 100 0.59 23.69 4.65
C ASN A 100 1.78 24.25 5.44
N ALA A 101 2.98 23.64 5.35
CA ALA A 101 4.15 24.16 6.04
C ALA A 101 4.77 25.40 5.37
N GLU A 102 4.49 25.67 4.10
CA GLU A 102 4.94 26.88 3.39
C GLU A 102 3.99 27.23 2.24
N GLY A 103 3.33 28.37 2.34
CA GLY A 103 2.88 29.11 1.16
C GLY A 103 1.39 29.44 1.05
N ASP A 104 1.14 30.72 1.19
CA ASP A 104 0.04 31.55 0.67
C ASP A 104 -1.41 31.15 0.95
N ASP A 105 -1.99 31.94 1.89
CA ASP A 105 -3.40 32.12 2.14
C ASP A 105 -4.18 32.63 0.90
N GLU A 106 -4.52 31.76 -0.02
CA GLU A 106 -5.74 31.99 -0.79
C GLU A 106 -6.90 31.47 0.08
N GLN A 107 -7.63 32.41 0.67
CA GLN A 107 -8.84 32.16 1.45
C GLN A 107 -9.88 31.44 0.60
N VAL A 108 -9.87 30.11 0.66
CA VAL A 108 -10.98 29.31 0.14
C VAL A 108 -12.21 29.66 0.98
N PRO A 109 -13.33 30.11 0.38
CA PRO A 109 -14.53 30.48 1.12
C PRO A 109 -14.94 29.36 2.08
N GLU A 110 -15.27 29.69 3.32
CA GLU A 110 -15.59 28.76 4.41
C GLU A 110 -16.70 27.75 4.02
N MET A 111 -17.61 28.16 3.16
CA MET A 111 -18.67 27.31 2.60
C MET A 111 -18.11 26.25 1.64
N VAL A 112 -17.08 26.56 0.85
CA VAL A 112 -16.42 25.61 -0.06
C VAL A 112 -15.55 24.66 0.76
N SER A 113 -14.84 25.16 1.75
CA SER A 113 -14.03 24.38 2.69
C SER A 113 -14.87 23.39 3.50
N SER A 114 -16.04 23.80 4.01
CA SER A 114 -16.96 22.91 4.75
C SER A 114 -17.64 21.88 3.85
N MET A 115 -17.95 22.24 2.61
CA MET A 115 -18.55 21.35 1.62
C MET A 115 -17.51 20.32 1.11
N MET A 116 -16.28 20.76 0.87
CA MET A 116 -15.14 19.88 0.57
C MET A 116 -14.78 19.00 1.77
N GLY A 117 -14.73 19.52 2.98
CA GLY A 117 -14.43 18.77 4.21
C GLY A 117 -15.40 17.61 4.47
N ASN A 118 -16.69 17.78 4.14
CA ASN A 118 -17.67 16.69 4.24
C ASN A 118 -17.57 15.68 3.10
N MET A 119 -17.16 16.09 1.90
CA MET A 119 -17.01 15.21 0.74
C MET A 119 -15.71 14.39 0.81
N PHE A 120 -14.70 14.87 1.55
CA PHE A 120 -13.40 14.22 1.74
C PHE A 120 -13.22 13.58 3.12
N LYS A 121 -14.32 13.27 3.85
CA LYS A 121 -14.20 12.48 5.08
C LYS A 121 -13.61 11.12 4.76
N MET A 122 -12.31 11.01 5.04
CA MET A 122 -11.59 9.75 4.97
C MET A 122 -11.51 9.16 6.38
N GLU A 123 -12.05 7.96 6.53
CA GLU A 123 -12.06 7.21 7.78
C GLU A 123 -11.30 5.91 7.60
N VAL A 124 -10.50 5.55 8.56
CA VAL A 124 -9.85 4.25 8.66
C VAL A 124 -9.97 3.74 10.09
N ALA A 125 -10.30 2.46 10.22
CA ALA A 125 -10.32 1.78 11.51
C ALA A 125 -9.74 0.38 11.33
N ILE A 126 -8.91 -0.06 12.28
CA ILE A 126 -8.42 -1.44 12.39
C ILE A 126 -8.78 -1.97 13.77
N GLU A 127 -9.48 -3.11 13.79
CA GLU A 127 -9.95 -3.76 14.98
C GLU A 127 -9.25 -5.12 15.14
N PRO A 128 -8.42 -5.30 16.17
CA PRO A 128 -7.89 -6.60 16.52
C PRO A 128 -9.01 -7.58 16.89
N THR A 129 -8.86 -8.85 16.53
CA THR A 129 -9.75 -9.91 16.98
C THR A 129 -8.99 -10.95 17.80
N SER A 130 -9.69 -11.85 18.46
CA SER A 130 -9.09 -13.03 19.14
C SER A 130 -8.97 -14.24 18.21
N GLU A 131 -9.39 -14.12 16.96
CA GLU A 131 -9.35 -15.23 16.02
C GLU A 131 -7.93 -15.52 15.57
N THR A 132 -7.54 -16.78 15.62
CA THR A 132 -6.26 -17.27 15.14
C THR A 132 -6.46 -18.45 14.19
N LYS A 133 -5.62 -18.54 13.17
CA LYS A 133 -5.56 -19.71 12.28
C LYS A 133 -4.17 -19.86 11.67
N LYS A 134 -3.89 -21.06 11.17
CA LYS A 134 -2.69 -21.31 10.36
C LYS A 134 -2.97 -21.00 8.91
N ILE A 135 -2.12 -20.17 8.27
CA ILE A 135 -2.15 -19.86 6.85
C ILE A 135 -0.79 -20.26 6.27
N GLY A 136 -0.78 -21.23 5.35
CA GLY A 136 0.48 -21.82 4.92
C GLY A 136 1.27 -22.37 6.10
N GLN A 137 2.46 -21.83 6.32
CA GLN A 137 3.32 -22.21 7.44
C GLN A 137 3.18 -21.31 8.68
N TRP A 138 2.48 -20.18 8.59
CA TRP A 138 2.43 -19.13 9.61
C TRP A 138 1.23 -19.25 10.54
N ASN A 139 1.44 -18.99 11.82
CA ASN A 139 0.37 -18.81 12.80
C ASN A 139 -0.07 -17.35 12.76
N CYS A 140 -1.33 -17.11 12.43
CA CYS A 140 -1.83 -15.77 12.16
C CYS A 140 -2.94 -15.38 13.12
N THR A 141 -2.98 -14.08 13.45
CA THR A 141 -4.09 -13.41 14.14
C THR A 141 -4.88 -12.57 13.14
N ARG A 142 -6.20 -12.56 13.30
CA ARG A 142 -7.11 -11.79 12.44
C ARG A 142 -7.28 -10.34 12.92
N TYR A 143 -7.36 -9.44 11.97
CA TYR A 143 -7.73 -8.03 12.15
C TYR A 143 -8.80 -7.67 11.11
N ASN A 144 -9.76 -6.83 11.51
CA ASN A 144 -10.73 -6.28 10.58
C ASN A 144 -10.39 -4.82 10.30
N GLN A 145 -10.29 -4.47 9.04
CA GLN A 145 -10.05 -3.10 8.62
C GLN A 145 -11.26 -2.56 7.87
N THR A 146 -11.60 -1.31 8.14
CA THR A 146 -12.59 -0.56 7.37
C THR A 146 -11.96 0.75 6.92
N VAL A 147 -12.04 1.02 5.61
CA VAL A 147 -11.65 2.29 5.00
C VAL A 147 -12.86 2.87 4.30
N LYS A 148 -13.19 4.13 4.62
CA LYS A 148 -14.21 4.90 3.91
C LYS A 148 -13.58 6.14 3.30
N MET A 149 -13.77 6.33 2.01
CA MET A 149 -13.20 7.43 1.27
C MET A 149 -14.08 7.78 0.07
N MET A 150 -14.53 9.03 -0.03
CA MET A 150 -15.26 9.55 -1.21
C MET A 150 -16.45 8.68 -1.63
N GLY A 151 -17.24 8.19 -0.68
CA GLY A 151 -18.41 7.32 -0.96
C GLY A 151 -18.04 5.87 -1.32
N VAL A 152 -16.77 5.51 -1.28
CA VAL A 152 -16.28 4.14 -1.41
C VAL A 152 -16.05 3.57 -0.02
N THR A 153 -16.53 2.37 0.24
CA THR A 153 -16.22 1.61 1.46
C THR A 153 -15.45 0.36 1.09
N THR A 154 -14.32 0.17 1.75
CA THR A 154 -13.52 -1.06 1.67
C THR A 154 -13.47 -1.69 3.06
N THR A 155 -13.90 -2.93 3.17
CA THR A 155 -13.70 -3.77 4.35
C THR A 155 -12.66 -4.83 4.02
N THR A 156 -11.71 -5.05 4.92
CA THR A 156 -10.64 -6.02 4.71
C THR A 156 -10.48 -6.90 5.94
N GLU A 157 -10.48 -8.19 5.71
CA GLU A 157 -10.04 -9.20 6.66
C GLU A 157 -8.53 -9.37 6.46
N LEU A 158 -7.73 -9.10 7.50
CA LEU A 158 -6.28 -9.19 7.50
C LEU A 158 -5.86 -10.33 8.43
N TRP A 159 -4.87 -11.11 8.00
CA TRP A 159 -4.25 -12.13 8.81
C TRP A 159 -2.75 -11.88 8.88
N ALA A 160 -2.29 -11.59 10.09
CA ALA A 160 -0.89 -11.23 10.33
C ALA A 160 -0.20 -12.27 11.23
N THR A 161 1.08 -12.49 10.96
CA THR A 161 1.95 -13.37 11.73
C THR A 161 3.11 -12.62 12.35
N GLU A 162 3.47 -12.96 13.58
CA GLU A 162 4.68 -12.46 14.24
C GLU A 162 5.95 -13.28 13.88
N ASP A 163 5.78 -14.38 13.13
CA ASP A 163 6.90 -15.23 12.69
C ASP A 163 7.80 -14.53 11.64
N VAL A 164 7.32 -13.43 11.05
CA VAL A 164 8.01 -12.67 10.00
C VAL A 164 8.26 -11.25 10.48
N VAL A 165 9.51 -10.84 10.47
CA VAL A 165 9.93 -9.50 10.90
C VAL A 165 10.39 -8.69 9.70
N ILE A 166 9.82 -7.49 9.51
CA ILE A 166 10.22 -6.50 8.51
C ILE A 166 10.47 -5.16 9.21
N ASP A 167 11.39 -4.35 8.74
CA ASP A 167 11.66 -3.03 9.35
C ASP A 167 10.43 -2.11 9.27
N LYS A 168 9.95 -1.68 10.45
CA LYS A 168 8.75 -0.84 10.56
C LYS A 168 8.91 0.48 9.81
N LYS A 169 10.07 1.15 9.93
CA LYS A 169 10.32 2.45 9.28
C LYS A 169 10.20 2.34 7.76
N LEU A 170 10.72 1.23 7.20
CA LEU A 170 10.65 0.97 5.77
C LEU A 170 9.21 0.79 5.29
N LEU A 171 8.41 0.05 6.06
CA LEU A 171 7.01 -0.17 5.73
C LEU A 171 6.14 1.08 5.91
N ASP A 172 6.33 1.83 6.99
CA ASP A 172 5.62 3.08 7.21
C ASP A 172 5.83 4.04 6.03
N LYS A 173 7.07 4.16 5.56
CA LYS A 173 7.40 4.96 4.38
C LYS A 173 6.82 4.37 3.09
N PHE A 174 6.81 3.05 2.96
CA PHE A 174 6.17 2.40 1.81
C PHE A 174 4.67 2.66 1.79
N LEU A 175 3.97 2.49 2.91
CA LEU A 175 2.55 2.82 3.03
C LEU A 175 2.27 4.28 2.67
N ALA A 176 3.04 5.22 3.25
CA ALA A 176 2.89 6.63 2.95
C ALA A 176 3.10 6.93 1.46
N SER A 177 4.05 6.26 0.79
CA SER A 177 4.35 6.46 -0.63
C SER A 177 3.18 6.10 -1.55
N GLN A 178 2.30 5.18 -1.14
CA GLN A 178 1.12 4.79 -1.93
C GLN A 178 0.08 5.93 -2.05
N PHE A 179 0.16 6.93 -1.17
CA PHE A 179 -0.79 8.05 -1.13
C PHE A 179 -0.21 9.35 -1.67
N MET A 180 1.10 9.43 -1.92
CA MET A 180 1.78 10.67 -2.34
C MET A 180 1.38 11.22 -3.70
N THR A 181 0.92 10.37 -4.60
CA THR A 181 0.52 10.80 -5.95
C THR A 181 -0.81 11.54 -5.98
N LYS A 182 -1.46 11.72 -4.83
CA LYS A 182 -2.79 12.35 -4.74
C LYS A 182 -2.75 13.50 -3.74
N SER A 183 -2.84 14.72 -4.25
CA SER A 183 -2.97 15.93 -3.43
C SER A 183 -4.11 15.78 -2.40
N GLY A 184 -3.85 16.17 -1.14
CA GLY A 184 -4.82 16.12 -0.05
C GLY A 184 -4.96 14.79 0.68
N MET A 185 -4.13 13.77 0.40
CA MET A 185 -4.19 12.47 1.08
C MET A 185 -3.18 12.29 2.23
N GLN A 186 -2.39 13.31 2.55
CA GLN A 186 -1.36 13.22 3.60
C GLN A 186 -1.94 12.93 4.99
N ASP A 187 -3.06 13.60 5.35
CA ASP A 187 -3.75 13.35 6.63
C ASP A 187 -4.29 11.93 6.72
N PHE A 188 -4.74 11.38 5.59
CA PHE A 188 -5.20 10.00 5.53
C PHE A 188 -4.03 9.02 5.69
N ALA A 189 -2.89 9.28 5.09
CA ALA A 189 -1.68 8.47 5.26
C ALA A 189 -1.27 8.38 6.74
N GLY A 190 -1.30 9.51 7.47
CA GLY A 190 -1.02 9.55 8.91
C GLY A 190 -2.03 8.74 9.74
N LYS A 191 -3.32 8.83 9.42
CA LYS A 191 -4.37 8.02 10.07
C LYS A 191 -4.18 6.53 9.79
N MET A 192 -3.89 6.18 8.53
CA MET A 192 -3.59 4.80 8.14
C MET A 192 -2.40 4.23 8.90
N GLN A 193 -1.32 4.99 9.00
CA GLN A 193 -0.13 4.58 9.74
C GLN A 193 -0.45 4.33 11.23
N LYS A 194 -1.18 5.25 11.88
CA LYS A 194 -1.59 5.10 13.29
C LYS A 194 -2.48 3.87 13.50
N GLU A 195 -3.42 3.61 12.61
CA GLU A 195 -4.29 2.43 12.70
C GLU A 195 -3.50 1.14 12.43
N ALA A 196 -2.56 1.17 11.48
CA ALA A 196 -1.70 0.04 11.15
C ALA A 196 -0.81 -0.40 12.34
N GLU A 197 -0.50 0.49 13.29
CA GLU A 197 0.24 0.15 14.51
C GLU A 197 -0.48 -0.88 15.41
N LYS A 198 -1.79 -1.05 15.25
CA LYS A 198 -2.58 -2.06 15.98
C LYS A 198 -2.34 -3.48 15.49
N ILE A 199 -1.87 -3.66 14.25
CA ILE A 199 -1.56 -4.97 13.69
C ILE A 199 -0.19 -5.41 14.21
N LYS A 200 -0.07 -6.58 14.76
CA LYS A 200 1.19 -7.17 15.19
C LYS A 200 1.70 -8.14 14.13
N GLY A 201 2.92 -7.93 13.70
CA GLY A 201 3.59 -8.79 12.74
C GLY A 201 3.28 -8.46 11.26
N CYS A 202 3.58 -9.38 10.38
CA CYS A 202 3.48 -9.25 8.93
C CYS A 202 2.14 -9.81 8.42
N VAL A 203 1.39 -9.02 7.63
CA VAL A 203 0.18 -9.51 6.97
C VAL A 203 0.58 -10.48 5.85
N VAL A 204 0.13 -11.72 5.93
CA VAL A 204 0.40 -12.77 4.95
C VAL A 204 -0.81 -13.16 4.12
N TYR A 205 -1.98 -12.69 4.52
CA TYR A 205 -3.22 -12.86 3.77
C TYR A 205 -4.16 -11.71 4.03
N SER A 206 -4.81 -11.24 2.98
CA SER A 206 -5.92 -10.30 3.10
C SER A 206 -7.05 -10.63 2.13
N LYS A 207 -8.29 -10.38 2.58
CA LYS A 207 -9.49 -10.41 1.74
C LYS A 207 -10.22 -9.08 1.86
N SER A 208 -10.24 -8.31 0.79
CA SER A 208 -10.86 -7.00 0.72
C SER A 208 -12.14 -7.03 -0.11
N ILE A 209 -13.14 -6.32 0.38
CA ILE A 209 -14.39 -6.07 -0.35
C ILE A 209 -14.54 -4.56 -0.48
N THR A 210 -14.45 -4.05 -1.70
CA THR A 210 -14.65 -2.64 -2.02
C THR A 210 -16.00 -2.45 -2.68
N THR A 211 -16.83 -1.55 -2.12
CA THR A 211 -18.15 -1.22 -2.63
C THR A 211 -18.22 0.24 -3.06
N MET A 212 -18.67 0.48 -4.29
CA MET A 212 -18.89 1.80 -4.86
C MET A 212 -20.22 1.80 -5.62
N GLY A 213 -21.28 2.28 -4.98
CA GLY A 213 -22.63 2.22 -5.53
C GLY A 213 -23.09 0.78 -5.81
N LYS A 214 -23.34 0.44 -7.08
CA LYS A 214 -23.77 -0.90 -7.52
C LYS A 214 -22.61 -1.81 -7.95
N LYS A 215 -21.37 -1.35 -7.81
CA LYS A 215 -20.18 -2.13 -8.11
C LYS A 215 -19.55 -2.63 -6.82
N ARG A 216 -19.12 -3.87 -6.82
CA ARG A 216 -18.38 -4.52 -5.76
C ARG A 216 -17.16 -5.20 -6.35
N THR A 217 -16.03 -5.04 -5.71
CA THR A 217 -14.78 -5.74 -6.06
C THR A 217 -14.31 -6.53 -4.85
N GLU A 218 -14.02 -7.79 -5.04
CA GLU A 218 -13.38 -8.65 -4.03
C GLU A 218 -11.95 -8.91 -4.46
N THR A 219 -11.00 -8.65 -3.57
CA THR A 219 -9.57 -8.92 -3.82
C THR A 219 -9.02 -9.79 -2.70
N ILE A 220 -8.37 -10.86 -3.07
CA ILE A 220 -7.60 -11.72 -2.18
C ILE A 220 -6.13 -11.49 -2.51
N ASP A 221 -5.33 -11.17 -1.51
CA ASP A 221 -3.88 -11.10 -1.58
C ASP A 221 -3.30 -12.11 -0.60
N GLU A 222 -2.52 -13.04 -1.13
CA GLU A 222 -1.91 -14.13 -0.39
C GLU A 222 -0.40 -14.11 -0.61
N VAL A 223 0.35 -14.06 0.48
CA VAL A 223 1.80 -14.28 0.45
C VAL A 223 2.05 -15.76 0.17
N THR A 224 2.69 -16.05 -0.95
CA THR A 224 2.97 -17.42 -1.38
C THR A 224 4.38 -17.87 -1.01
N GLU A 225 5.30 -16.93 -0.84
CA GLU A 225 6.68 -17.22 -0.50
C GLU A 225 7.30 -16.07 0.31
N ILE A 226 8.02 -16.38 1.38
CA ILE A 226 8.95 -15.48 2.08
C ILE A 226 10.24 -16.25 2.28
N LYS A 227 11.36 -15.66 1.87
CA LYS A 227 12.68 -16.26 2.05
C LYS A 227 13.81 -15.25 2.09
N GLU A 228 14.85 -15.57 2.80
CA GLU A 228 16.14 -14.91 2.65
C GLU A 228 16.73 -15.23 1.29
N LYS A 229 17.03 -14.21 0.51
CA LYS A 229 17.57 -14.38 -0.84
C LYS A 229 18.23 -13.08 -1.28
N ALA A 230 19.46 -13.18 -1.79
CA ALA A 230 20.13 -12.04 -2.41
C ALA A 230 19.31 -11.50 -3.58
N ALA A 231 19.09 -10.18 -3.58
CA ALA A 231 18.39 -9.53 -4.68
C ALA A 231 19.25 -9.53 -5.95
N PRO A 232 18.65 -9.66 -7.15
CA PRO A 232 19.36 -9.44 -8.40
C PRO A 232 20.09 -8.08 -8.39
N GLN A 233 21.23 -8.01 -9.09
CA GLN A 233 22.11 -6.85 -9.06
C GLN A 233 21.41 -5.53 -9.41
N ASP A 234 20.44 -5.57 -10.33
CA ASP A 234 19.72 -4.38 -10.81
C ASP A 234 18.45 -4.05 -10.01
N THR A 235 18.19 -4.77 -8.91
CA THR A 235 16.99 -4.57 -8.09
C THR A 235 16.91 -3.15 -7.52
N TRP A 236 18.05 -2.58 -7.16
CA TRP A 236 18.15 -1.33 -6.39
C TRP A 236 18.42 -0.09 -7.24
N VAL A 237 18.21 -0.18 -8.56
CA VAL A 237 18.44 0.92 -9.50
C VAL A 237 17.28 1.12 -10.46
N VAL A 238 17.08 2.36 -10.90
CA VAL A 238 16.18 2.66 -12.02
C VAL A 238 16.84 2.16 -13.30
N PRO A 239 16.15 1.41 -14.17
CA PRO A 239 16.75 0.91 -15.41
C PRO A 239 17.26 2.05 -16.29
N PRO A 240 18.47 1.95 -16.89
CA PRO A 240 19.14 3.06 -17.57
C PRO A 240 18.35 3.67 -18.75
N LYS A 241 17.43 2.88 -19.35
CA LYS A 241 16.63 3.31 -20.50
C LYS A 241 15.34 4.05 -20.11
N TYR A 242 15.07 4.23 -18.80
CA TYR A 242 13.86 4.93 -18.35
C TYR A 242 14.08 6.43 -18.35
N LYS A 243 13.05 7.16 -18.76
CA LYS A 243 13.04 8.61 -18.79
C LYS A 243 12.33 9.15 -17.54
N MET A 244 12.92 10.15 -16.92
CA MET A 244 12.26 10.85 -15.83
C MET A 244 11.04 11.61 -16.35
N LYS A 245 9.93 11.48 -15.65
CA LYS A 245 8.74 12.30 -15.78
C LYS A 245 8.61 13.15 -14.54
N ASN A 246 8.32 14.44 -14.70
CA ASN A 246 7.87 15.23 -13.55
C ASN A 246 6.55 14.63 -13.04
N PRO A 247 6.35 14.54 -11.72
CA PRO A 247 5.04 14.24 -11.19
C PRO A 247 4.05 15.32 -11.67
N ASP A 248 2.97 14.90 -12.33
CA ASP A 248 1.85 15.77 -12.73
C ASP A 248 1.03 16.13 -11.49
#